data_e8dcdcd700944d839cd904bc17100418
#
_entry.id   e8dcdcd700944d839cd904bc17100418
#
_cell.length_a   1.000
_cell.length_b   1.000
_cell.length_c   1.000
_cell.angle_alpha   90.00
_cell.angle_beta   90.00
_cell.angle_gamma   90.00
#
_symmetry.space_group_name_H-M   'P 1'
#
loop_
_entity.id
_entity.type
_entity.pdbx_description
1 polymer ?
#
loop_
_entity_poly.entity_id
_entity_poly.type
_entity_poly.pdbx_seq_one_letter_code
_entity_poly.pdbx_strand_id
1 'polypeptide(L)'
;MNYFKLFVLRVGFMIVATTVYYNQVVQAADNMRFYGALVEEPCTIKPGDEDIRLDLGTIAEKYLYMHGRTNSEPFQLRLSGCDMSVGKSIKLTFSGAENRQLPGLLALSTGSQASGIAIGIETAEGKRLPLNRDGDVYPLKEGENMILLKAYVQAEPTALANQTIKRGAFHAIATFNLNYD
;
A
#
# COMPACT_ATOMS: atom_id res chain seq x y z
N MET A 1 -6.87 -86.21 -11.60
CA MET A 1 -6.03 -85.36 -12.42
C MET A 1 -6.79 -84.12 -12.98
N ASN A 2 -8.12 -84.10 -12.91
CA ASN A 2 -8.93 -82.98 -13.45
C ASN A 2 -9.17 -81.80 -12.47
N TYR A 3 -9.14 -82.03 -11.17
CA TYR A 3 -9.40 -80.98 -10.18
C TYR A 3 -8.23 -79.95 -10.05
N PHE A 4 -7.01 -80.39 -10.27
CA PHE A 4 -5.83 -79.58 -10.22
C PHE A 4 -5.80 -78.57 -11.39
N LYS A 5 -6.20 -78.95 -12.58
CA LYS A 5 -6.29 -78.04 -13.74
C LYS A 5 -7.41 -77.03 -13.57
N LEU A 6 -8.51 -77.35 -12.94
CA LEU A 6 -9.62 -76.42 -12.67
C LEU A 6 -9.23 -75.36 -11.60
N PHE A 7 -8.44 -75.78 -10.61
CA PHE A 7 -7.95 -74.87 -9.55
C PHE A 7 -6.95 -73.85 -10.07
N VAL A 8 -6.00 -74.24 -10.89
CA VAL A 8 -5.01 -73.34 -11.50
C VAL A 8 -5.70 -72.36 -12.47
N LEU A 9 -6.76 -72.81 -13.21
CA LEU A 9 -7.47 -71.89 -14.11
C LEU A 9 -8.27 -70.80 -13.34
N ARG A 10 -8.87 -71.18 -12.19
CA ARG A 10 -9.62 -70.19 -11.34
C ARG A 10 -8.72 -69.21 -10.59
N VAL A 11 -7.54 -69.64 -10.14
CA VAL A 11 -6.56 -68.75 -9.48
C VAL A 11 -5.92 -67.79 -10.49
N GLY A 12 -5.63 -68.30 -11.72
CA GLY A 12 -5.12 -67.43 -12.80
C GLY A 12 -6.10 -66.32 -13.23
N PHE A 13 -7.41 -66.63 -13.27
CA PHE A 13 -8.44 -65.65 -13.62
C PHE A 13 -8.68 -64.61 -12.53
N MET A 14 -8.53 -64.97 -11.24
CA MET A 14 -8.60 -64.02 -10.14
C MET A 14 -7.42 -63.03 -10.09
N ILE A 15 -6.22 -63.48 -10.45
CA ILE A 15 -5.04 -62.62 -10.46
C ILE A 15 -5.08 -61.58 -11.61
N VAL A 16 -5.63 -61.95 -12.77
CA VAL A 16 -5.79 -61.04 -13.91
C VAL A 16 -6.89 -59.99 -13.64
N ALA A 17 -7.95 -60.34 -12.88
CA ALA A 17 -9.01 -59.41 -12.54
C ALA A 17 -8.58 -58.31 -11.54
N THR A 18 -7.56 -58.56 -10.70
CA THR A 18 -7.09 -57.59 -9.70
C THR A 18 -6.09 -56.56 -10.27
N THR A 19 -5.48 -56.81 -11.43
CA THR A 19 -4.53 -55.86 -12.05
C THR A 19 -5.18 -54.77 -12.90
N VAL A 20 -6.48 -54.91 -13.23
CA VAL A 20 -7.19 -53.93 -14.08
C VAL A 20 -7.71 -52.71 -13.29
N TYR A 21 -7.76 -52.79 -11.96
CA TYR A 21 -8.33 -51.72 -11.13
C TYR A 21 -7.39 -50.63 -10.68
N TYR A 22 -6.10 -50.60 -11.05
CA TYR A 22 -5.12 -49.66 -10.54
C TYR A 22 -4.71 -48.52 -11.48
N ASN A 23 -5.39 -48.33 -12.61
CA ASN A 23 -5.16 -47.18 -13.45
C ASN A 23 -6.24 -46.09 -13.20
N GLN A 24 -6.33 -45.59 -11.98
CA GLN A 24 -6.97 -44.30 -11.77
C GLN A 24 -5.97 -43.24 -12.23
N VAL A 25 -6.14 -42.74 -13.42
CA VAL A 25 -5.49 -41.52 -13.89
C VAL A 25 -6.03 -40.40 -13.00
N VAL A 26 -5.26 -40.01 -12.01
CA VAL A 26 -5.52 -38.75 -11.26
C VAL A 26 -5.35 -37.62 -12.25
N GLN A 27 -6.44 -37.20 -12.86
CA GLN A 27 -6.48 -35.98 -13.65
C GLN A 27 -6.31 -34.81 -12.67
N ALA A 28 -5.14 -34.18 -12.68
CA ALA A 28 -4.94 -32.93 -12.00
C ALA A 28 -5.91 -31.91 -12.62
N ALA A 29 -6.96 -31.57 -11.89
CA ALA A 29 -7.89 -30.54 -12.32
C ALA A 29 -7.15 -29.21 -12.32
N ASP A 30 -7.22 -28.51 -13.43
CA ASP A 30 -6.67 -27.14 -13.63
C ASP A 30 -7.52 -26.18 -12.78
N ASN A 31 -7.13 -25.99 -11.52
CA ASN A 31 -7.92 -25.26 -10.54
C ASN A 31 -7.39 -23.82 -10.28
N MET A 32 -6.36 -23.40 -11.03
CA MET A 32 -5.77 -22.07 -10.88
C MET A 32 -5.62 -21.40 -12.25
N ARG A 33 -6.23 -20.25 -12.37
CA ARG A 33 -6.17 -19.44 -13.59
C ARG A 33 -5.71 -18.02 -13.23
N PHE A 34 -4.70 -17.53 -13.94
CA PHE A 34 -4.19 -16.18 -13.79
C PHE A 34 -4.68 -15.34 -14.97
N TYR A 35 -5.23 -14.18 -14.64
CA TYR A 35 -5.66 -13.21 -15.62
C TYR A 35 -5.01 -11.88 -15.30
N GLY A 36 -4.63 -11.13 -16.31
CA GLY A 36 -4.05 -9.80 -16.16
C GLY A 36 -4.11 -9.07 -17.48
N ALA A 37 -4.05 -7.76 -17.43
CA ALA A 37 -3.83 -6.89 -18.58
C ALA A 37 -2.50 -6.16 -18.37
N LEU A 38 -1.70 -6.06 -19.41
CA LEU A 38 -0.54 -5.18 -19.45
C LEU A 38 -1.03 -3.84 -19.95
N VAL A 39 -0.83 -2.79 -19.15
CA VAL A 39 -1.25 -1.43 -19.47
C VAL A 39 -0.02 -0.54 -19.58
N GLU A 40 -0.13 0.51 -20.37
CA GLU A 40 0.86 1.57 -20.45
C GLU A 40 0.53 2.65 -19.43
N GLU A 41 1.53 3.15 -18.71
CA GLU A 41 1.38 4.25 -17.77
C GLU A 41 1.69 5.58 -18.49
N PRO A 42 0.84 6.61 -18.34
CA PRO A 42 1.06 7.89 -19.01
C PRO A 42 2.33 8.61 -18.60
N CYS A 43 2.77 8.43 -17.35
CA CYS A 43 3.94 9.12 -16.78
C CYS A 43 4.84 8.15 -16.04
N THR A 44 6.11 8.52 -15.90
CA THR A 44 7.07 7.86 -14.99
C THR A 44 7.38 8.74 -13.79
N ILE A 45 7.51 8.16 -12.61
CA ILE A 45 8.02 8.89 -11.44
C ILE A 45 9.47 9.29 -11.75
N LYS A 46 9.83 10.55 -11.50
CA LYS A 46 11.21 11.01 -11.73
C LYS A 46 12.17 10.23 -10.84
N PRO A 47 13.27 9.66 -11.38
CA PRO A 47 14.23 8.92 -10.59
C PRO A 47 14.69 9.69 -9.33
N GLY A 48 14.56 9.04 -8.17
CA GLY A 48 14.81 9.62 -6.85
C GLY A 48 13.58 10.14 -6.11
N ASP A 49 12.41 10.19 -6.74
CA ASP A 49 11.14 10.55 -6.08
C ASP A 49 10.31 9.32 -5.68
N GLU A 50 10.82 8.11 -5.91
CA GLU A 50 10.21 6.85 -5.46
C GLU A 50 10.29 6.70 -3.92
N ASP A 51 11.29 7.36 -3.28
CA ASP A 51 11.49 7.41 -1.83
C ASP A 51 11.69 8.86 -1.39
N ILE A 52 10.58 9.55 -1.14
CA ILE A 52 10.60 10.95 -0.69
C ILE A 52 10.86 10.99 0.82
N ARG A 53 11.97 11.61 1.21
CA ARG A 53 12.34 11.84 2.61
C ARG A 53 12.12 13.29 2.97
N LEU A 54 11.16 13.52 3.88
CA LEU A 54 10.86 14.84 4.40
C LEU A 54 11.36 14.96 5.83
N ASP A 55 12.26 15.92 6.05
CA ASP A 55 12.70 16.30 7.39
C ASP A 55 11.76 17.38 7.94
N LEU A 56 11.03 17.07 9.00
CA LEU A 56 10.13 18.00 9.69
C LEU A 56 10.85 18.85 10.74
N GLY A 57 12.17 18.70 10.86
CA GLY A 57 13.03 19.48 11.74
C GLY A 57 12.79 19.22 13.23
N THR A 58 13.18 20.19 14.03
CA THR A 58 13.01 20.15 15.49
C THR A 58 11.73 20.87 15.90
N ILE A 59 10.80 20.15 16.50
CA ILE A 59 9.50 20.66 16.93
C ILE A 59 9.49 20.81 18.45
N ALA A 60 9.25 22.03 18.91
CA ALA A 60 9.06 22.29 20.34
C ALA A 60 7.67 21.84 20.78
N GLU A 61 7.56 20.97 21.79
CA GLU A 61 6.27 20.50 22.31
C GLU A 61 5.37 21.66 22.76
N LYS A 62 6.00 22.70 23.34
CA LYS A 62 5.30 23.92 23.77
C LYS A 62 4.56 24.60 22.61
N TYR A 63 5.13 24.55 21.40
CA TYR A 63 4.47 25.08 20.22
C TYR A 63 3.20 24.29 19.90
N LEU A 64 3.24 22.98 20.02
CA LEU A 64 2.07 22.10 19.82
C LEU A 64 0.99 22.33 20.87
N TYR A 65 1.37 22.57 22.13
CA TYR A 65 0.39 22.93 23.19
C TYR A 65 -0.29 24.26 22.92
N MET A 66 0.39 25.21 22.26
CA MET A 66 -0.17 26.53 21.96
C MET A 66 -1.03 26.54 20.67
N HIS A 67 -0.62 25.81 19.66
CA HIS A 67 -1.18 25.91 18.31
C HIS A 67 -1.89 24.62 17.83
N GLY A 68 -1.71 23.52 18.51
CA GLY A 68 -2.29 22.21 18.14
C GLY A 68 -1.59 21.51 16.99
N ARG A 69 -0.98 22.27 16.06
CA ARG A 69 -0.22 21.73 14.92
C ARG A 69 0.95 22.65 14.55
N THR A 70 1.91 22.10 13.82
CA THR A 70 3.00 22.90 13.23
C THR A 70 2.56 23.63 11.96
N ASN A 71 3.39 24.56 11.51
CA ASN A 71 3.37 24.97 10.11
C ASN A 71 3.65 23.75 9.22
N SER A 72 3.20 23.84 7.98
CA SER A 72 3.38 22.76 7.03
C SER A 72 4.68 22.93 6.25
N GLU A 73 5.45 21.85 6.17
CA GLU A 73 6.68 21.77 5.39
C GLU A 73 6.38 21.28 3.97
N PRO A 74 6.85 21.97 2.92
CA PRO A 74 6.56 21.61 1.55
C PRO A 74 7.40 20.42 1.08
N PHE A 75 6.81 19.58 0.24
CA PHE A 75 7.49 18.58 -0.56
C PHE A 75 6.83 18.43 -1.93
N GLN A 76 7.47 17.72 -2.84
CA GLN A 76 6.98 17.59 -4.21
C GLN A 76 7.15 16.18 -4.72
N LEU A 77 6.22 15.77 -5.59
CA LEU A 77 6.31 14.59 -6.42
C LEU A 77 6.46 15.03 -7.88
N ARG A 78 7.52 14.57 -8.54
CA ARG A 78 7.81 14.91 -9.92
C ARG A 78 7.53 13.73 -10.83
N LEU A 79 6.80 13.98 -11.88
CA LEU A 79 6.49 13.02 -12.94
C LEU A 79 7.16 13.47 -14.23
N SER A 80 7.66 12.55 -15.02
CA SER A 80 8.37 12.79 -16.27
C SER A 80 7.84 11.91 -17.39
N GLY A 81 8.07 12.35 -18.63
CA GLY A 81 7.68 11.60 -19.83
C GLY A 81 6.18 11.40 -19.94
N CYS A 82 5.37 12.32 -19.43
CA CYS A 82 3.92 12.19 -19.49
C CYS A 82 3.42 12.31 -20.94
N ASP A 83 2.62 11.31 -21.35
CA ASP A 83 1.95 11.25 -22.66
C ASP A 83 0.44 11.43 -22.50
N MET A 84 -0.07 12.54 -23.01
CA MET A 84 -1.48 12.91 -22.89
C MET A 84 -2.40 12.09 -23.80
N SER A 85 -1.85 11.25 -24.69
CA SER A 85 -2.64 10.30 -25.49
C SER A 85 -3.05 9.07 -24.70
N VAL A 86 -2.30 8.73 -23.63
CA VAL A 86 -2.53 7.58 -22.75
C VAL A 86 -3.40 7.94 -21.55
N GLY A 87 -3.19 9.12 -20.94
CA GLY A 87 -3.98 9.57 -19.80
C GLY A 87 -3.86 11.07 -19.57
N LYS A 88 -4.92 11.71 -19.06
CA LYS A 88 -5.02 13.17 -18.93
C LYS A 88 -5.04 13.67 -17.50
N SER A 89 -5.24 12.77 -16.55
CA SER A 89 -5.28 13.10 -15.14
C SER A 89 -4.71 11.96 -14.29
N ILE A 90 -4.30 12.32 -13.08
CA ILE A 90 -3.79 11.39 -12.10
C ILE A 90 -4.49 11.62 -10.76
N LYS A 91 -4.97 10.55 -10.16
CA LYS A 91 -5.48 10.55 -8.80
C LYS A 91 -4.36 10.12 -7.85
N LEU A 92 -3.97 11.00 -6.94
CA LEU A 92 -2.96 10.75 -5.93
C LEU A 92 -3.62 10.37 -4.61
N THR A 93 -3.34 9.18 -4.12
CA THR A 93 -3.82 8.70 -2.82
C THR A 93 -2.65 8.37 -1.91
N PHE A 94 -2.86 8.51 -0.59
CA PHE A 94 -1.88 8.13 0.41
C PHE A 94 -2.42 7.00 1.27
N SER A 95 -1.61 5.97 1.52
CA SER A 95 -1.94 4.86 2.39
C SER A 95 -0.91 4.71 3.51
N GLY A 96 -1.36 4.23 4.66
CA GLY A 96 -0.50 4.05 5.83
C GLY A 96 -1.29 3.72 7.09
N ALA A 97 -0.57 3.56 8.21
CA ALA A 97 -1.19 3.36 9.51
C ALA A 97 -1.84 4.67 9.99
N GLU A 98 -3.15 4.67 10.18
CA GLU A 98 -3.85 5.86 10.70
C GLU A 98 -3.68 6.00 12.22
N ASN A 99 -3.55 7.26 12.66
CA ASN A 99 -3.62 7.59 14.07
C ASN A 99 -5.06 7.44 14.59
N ARG A 100 -5.21 6.74 15.72
CA ARG A 100 -6.53 6.42 16.28
C ARG A 100 -7.30 7.64 16.77
N GLN A 101 -6.61 8.68 17.26
CA GLN A 101 -7.24 9.90 17.78
C GLN A 101 -7.38 10.98 16.70
N LEU A 102 -6.67 10.86 15.61
CA LEU A 102 -6.67 11.77 14.47
C LEU A 102 -6.89 10.98 13.17
N PRO A 103 -8.12 10.48 12.92
CA PRO A 103 -8.42 9.70 11.71
C PRO A 103 -8.03 10.47 10.44
N GLY A 104 -7.43 9.74 9.49
CA GLY A 104 -6.89 10.29 8.25
C GLY A 104 -5.49 10.88 8.38
N LEU A 105 -4.91 10.96 9.59
CA LEU A 105 -3.52 11.33 9.79
C LEU A 105 -2.66 10.09 10.05
N LEU A 106 -1.40 10.17 9.65
CA LEU A 106 -0.41 9.10 9.74
C LEU A 106 0.05 8.92 11.19
N ALA A 107 -0.06 7.71 11.70
CA ALA A 107 0.52 7.34 12.98
C ALA A 107 2.04 7.28 12.89
N LEU A 108 2.71 7.52 14.00
CA LEU A 108 4.15 7.28 14.09
C LEU A 108 4.45 5.78 13.98
N SER A 109 5.55 5.47 13.31
CA SER A 109 6.03 4.09 13.19
C SER A 109 6.53 3.56 14.53
N THR A 110 6.48 2.23 14.69
CA THR A 110 7.07 1.52 15.83
C THR A 110 8.55 1.86 15.96
N GLY A 111 9.01 2.11 17.19
CA GLY A 111 10.38 2.57 17.45
C GLY A 111 10.54 4.08 17.56
N SER A 112 9.51 4.88 17.26
CA SER A 112 9.49 6.30 17.59
C SER A 112 9.54 6.50 19.11
N GLN A 113 10.37 7.42 19.58
CA GLN A 113 10.46 7.79 20.99
C GLN A 113 9.38 8.80 21.38
N ALA A 114 9.02 9.69 20.45
CA ALA A 114 7.92 10.62 20.64
C ALA A 114 6.57 9.89 20.61
N SER A 115 5.56 10.49 21.25
CA SER A 115 4.16 10.04 21.18
C SER A 115 3.19 11.19 21.46
N GLY A 116 1.91 10.98 21.18
CA GLY A 116 0.87 12.01 21.34
C GLY A 116 0.80 12.98 20.16
N ILE A 117 1.32 12.57 19.01
CA ILE A 117 1.33 13.33 17.75
C ILE A 117 1.04 12.42 16.56
N ALA A 118 0.60 13.04 15.47
CA ALA A 118 0.41 12.39 14.16
C ALA A 118 0.87 13.32 13.03
N ILE A 119 1.08 12.77 11.83
CA ILE A 119 1.51 13.54 10.67
C ILE A 119 0.32 13.68 9.71
N GLY A 120 0.00 14.91 9.31
CA GLY A 120 -0.99 15.22 8.29
C GLY A 120 -0.33 15.57 6.97
N ILE A 121 -1.00 15.21 5.88
CA ILE A 121 -0.62 15.58 4.51
C ILE A 121 -1.72 16.50 3.96
N GLU A 122 -1.31 17.53 3.23
CA GLU A 122 -2.22 18.49 2.61
C GLU A 122 -1.70 18.97 1.25
N THR A 123 -2.60 19.50 0.43
CA THR A 123 -2.23 20.13 -0.84
C THR A 123 -1.45 21.43 -0.60
N ALA A 124 -0.91 22.01 -1.67
CA ALA A 124 -0.23 23.32 -1.62
C ALA A 124 -1.14 24.41 -1.03
N GLU A 125 -2.45 24.33 -1.27
CA GLU A 125 -3.48 25.27 -0.79
C GLU A 125 -3.91 25.02 0.66
N GLY A 126 -3.44 23.90 1.29
CA GLY A 126 -3.77 23.54 2.65
C GLY A 126 -5.04 22.68 2.81
N LYS A 127 -5.53 22.10 1.71
CA LYS A 127 -6.60 21.10 1.78
C LYS A 127 -6.04 19.78 2.29
N ARG A 128 -6.62 19.23 3.37
CA ARG A 128 -6.18 17.96 3.93
C ARG A 128 -6.39 16.81 2.94
N LEU A 129 -5.38 15.95 2.84
CA LEU A 129 -5.38 14.68 2.09
C LEU A 129 -5.38 13.53 3.10
N PRO A 130 -6.57 13.01 3.47
CA PRO A 130 -6.65 11.95 4.48
C PRO A 130 -6.12 10.63 3.93
N LEU A 131 -5.44 9.88 4.79
CA LEU A 131 -4.92 8.54 4.45
C LEU A 131 -6.06 7.55 4.17
N ASN A 132 -5.74 6.54 3.35
CA ASN A 132 -6.62 5.41 3.04
C ASN A 132 -8.01 5.84 2.49
N ARG A 133 -8.06 6.99 1.85
CA ARG A 133 -9.25 7.57 1.23
C ARG A 133 -8.97 7.95 -0.21
N ASP A 134 -10.03 8.17 -0.98
CA ASP A 134 -9.88 8.74 -2.31
C ASP A 134 -9.12 10.06 -2.25
N GLY A 135 -8.10 10.14 -3.08
CA GLY A 135 -7.24 11.30 -3.19
C GLY A 135 -7.78 12.35 -4.16
N ASP A 136 -7.06 13.45 -4.28
CA ASP A 136 -7.35 14.50 -5.25
C ASP A 136 -6.87 14.11 -6.65
N VAL A 137 -7.59 14.63 -7.65
CA VAL A 137 -7.26 14.46 -9.06
C VAL A 137 -6.46 15.68 -9.54
N TYR A 138 -5.33 15.42 -10.17
CA TYR A 138 -4.44 16.43 -10.73
C TYR A 138 -4.43 16.31 -12.26
N PRO A 139 -4.70 17.41 -13.01
CA PRO A 139 -4.57 17.39 -14.45
C PRO A 139 -3.09 17.26 -14.84
N LEU A 140 -2.82 16.44 -15.85
CA LEU A 140 -1.49 16.25 -16.39
C LEU A 140 -1.25 17.19 -17.59
N LYS A 141 0.01 17.44 -17.87
CA LYS A 141 0.51 18.15 -19.07
C LYS A 141 1.54 17.26 -19.75
N GLU A 142 1.74 17.49 -21.03
CA GLU A 142 2.78 16.80 -21.80
C GLU A 142 4.16 17.01 -21.17
N GLY A 143 4.93 15.93 -21.04
CA GLY A 143 6.29 15.95 -20.54
C GLY A 143 6.42 15.95 -19.02
N GLU A 144 6.88 17.05 -18.42
CA GLU A 144 7.18 17.15 -16.97
C GLU A 144 5.99 17.69 -16.18
N ASN A 145 5.63 17.01 -15.08
CA ASN A 145 4.61 17.46 -14.13
C ASN A 145 5.17 17.50 -12.71
N MET A 146 4.64 18.39 -11.89
CA MET A 146 5.05 18.56 -10.49
C MET A 146 3.79 18.73 -9.63
N ILE A 147 3.64 17.84 -8.65
CA ILE A 147 2.57 17.91 -7.65
C ILE A 147 3.19 18.45 -6.36
N LEU A 148 2.77 19.64 -5.95
CA LEU A 148 3.22 20.28 -4.71
C LEU A 148 2.32 19.88 -3.56
N LEU A 149 2.94 19.44 -2.49
CA LEU A 149 2.30 18.91 -1.29
C LEU A 149 2.95 19.53 -0.05
N LYS A 150 2.29 19.37 1.09
CA LYS A 150 2.82 19.79 2.38
C LYS A 150 2.51 18.72 3.43
N ALA A 151 3.36 18.65 4.44
CA ALA A 151 3.11 17.83 5.62
C ALA A 151 3.31 18.63 6.90
N TYR A 152 2.60 18.25 7.95
CA TYR A 152 2.64 18.90 9.25
C TYR A 152 2.51 17.88 10.38
N VAL A 153 2.94 18.27 11.55
CA VAL A 153 2.72 17.49 12.78
C VAL A 153 1.55 18.09 13.55
N GLN A 154 0.63 17.22 13.97
CA GLN A 154 -0.52 17.59 14.79
C GLN A 154 -0.51 16.82 16.09
N ALA A 155 -0.79 17.50 17.19
CA ALA A 155 -0.91 16.87 18.48
C ALA A 155 -2.27 16.18 18.63
N GLU A 156 -2.26 15.02 19.29
CA GLU A 156 -3.48 14.27 19.63
C GLU A 156 -4.30 15.04 20.65
N PRO A 157 -5.64 15.09 20.51
CA PRO A 157 -6.52 15.85 21.41
C PRO A 157 -6.33 15.48 22.90
N THR A 158 -6.22 14.19 23.20
CA THR A 158 -6.01 13.75 24.58
C THR A 158 -4.63 14.11 25.12
N ALA A 159 -3.59 14.07 24.25
CA ALA A 159 -2.24 14.47 24.64
C ALA A 159 -2.15 15.99 24.91
N LEU A 160 -2.87 16.80 24.14
CA LEU A 160 -3.02 18.24 24.40
C LEU A 160 -3.72 18.51 25.74
N ALA A 161 -4.89 17.90 25.96
CA ALA A 161 -5.70 18.13 27.15
C ALA A 161 -4.97 17.72 28.44
N ASN A 162 -4.23 16.60 28.40
CA ASN A 162 -3.55 16.05 29.58
C ASN A 162 -2.07 16.44 29.66
N GLN A 163 -1.55 17.24 28.72
CA GLN A 163 -0.15 17.62 28.63
C GLN A 163 0.80 16.42 28.64
N THR A 164 0.47 15.39 27.84
CA THR A 164 1.18 14.10 27.81
C THR A 164 1.92 13.86 26.49
N ILE A 165 2.21 14.90 25.70
CA ILE A 165 3.08 14.78 24.52
C ILE A 165 4.46 14.33 25.01
N LYS A 166 4.94 13.18 24.51
CA LYS A 166 6.25 12.68 24.82
C LYS A 166 7.27 13.14 23.77
N ARG A 167 8.39 13.67 24.24
CA ARG A 167 9.53 14.09 23.40
C ARG A 167 10.34 12.91 22.92
N GLY A 168 11.03 13.08 21.81
CA GLY A 168 11.99 12.14 21.26
C GLY A 168 12.00 12.16 19.74
N ALA A 169 12.89 11.38 19.15
CA ALA A 169 12.92 11.17 17.72
C ALA A 169 11.65 10.41 17.27
N PHE A 170 11.15 10.74 16.11
CA PHE A 170 10.01 10.07 15.51
C PHE A 170 10.21 9.88 14.01
N HIS A 171 9.54 8.91 13.47
CA HIS A 171 9.42 8.68 12.04
C HIS A 171 8.05 8.07 11.73
N ALA A 172 7.63 8.23 10.48
CA ALA A 172 6.40 7.64 9.96
C ALA A 172 6.57 7.34 8.48
N ILE A 173 5.85 6.36 7.97
CA ILE A 173 5.94 5.91 6.59
C ILE A 173 4.54 5.88 6.00
N ALA A 174 4.36 6.61 4.92
CA ALA A 174 3.18 6.52 4.06
C ALA A 174 3.59 6.05 2.67
N THR A 175 2.71 5.33 1.99
CA THR A 175 2.86 4.98 0.58
C THR A 175 1.92 5.85 -0.23
N PHE A 176 2.41 6.47 -1.28
CA PHE A 176 1.56 7.13 -2.26
C PHE A 176 1.25 6.18 -3.42
N ASN A 177 0.06 6.31 -3.97
CA ASN A 177 -0.39 5.54 -5.13
C ASN A 177 -0.89 6.52 -6.18
N LEU A 178 -0.51 6.26 -7.42
CA LEU A 178 -0.85 7.04 -8.59
C LEU A 178 -1.80 6.21 -9.47
N ASN A 179 -3.04 6.69 -9.63
CA ASN A 179 -4.01 6.06 -10.52
C ASN A 179 -4.29 7.02 -11.66
N TYR A 180 -4.08 6.57 -12.86
CA TYR A 180 -4.28 7.35 -14.08
C TYR A 180 -5.68 7.11 -14.64
N ASP A 181 -6.31 8.20 -15.13
CA ASP A 181 -7.64 8.20 -15.80
C ASP A 181 -7.53 8.74 -17.23
#